data_787fd149fd93386e90f380cc48534d42
#
_entry.id   787fd149fd93386e90f380cc48534d42
#
_cell.length_a   1.000
_cell.length_b   1.000
_cell.length_c   1.000
_cell.angle_alpha   90.00
_cell.angle_beta   90.00
_cell.angle_gamma   90.00
#
_symmetry.space_group_name_H-M   'P 1'
#
loop_
_entity.id
_entity.type
_entity.pdbx_description
1 polymer ?
#
loop_
_entity_poly.entity_id
_entity_poly.type
_entity_poly.pdbx_seq_one_letter_code
_entity_poly.pdbx_strand_id
1 'polypeptide(L)'
;MRRFVFALAFLGAAIAVAGAQDTIPDLKGTWTGKGKSIVYGSHPHHPGLQTTADPPRVGEIEATYVVEGQEGRLLWGRSSSTVADTKEPFTWAMTSDNRSIVGADLDGYFLITLITPDRMEKCYVHNGTSPSRSVVATCHFMNRLKP
;
A
#
# COMPACT_ATOMS: atom_id res chain seq x y z
N MET A 1 -44.85 64.12 -9.96
CA MET A 1 -43.61 63.45 -9.55
C MET A 1 -43.88 61.94 -9.39
N ARG A 2 -43.45 61.11 -10.39
CA ARG A 2 -43.63 59.64 -10.37
C ARG A 2 -42.33 59.02 -9.81
N ARG A 3 -42.42 58.33 -8.69
CA ARG A 3 -41.30 57.54 -8.09
C ARG A 3 -41.31 56.15 -8.70
N PHE A 4 -40.28 55.81 -9.47
CA PHE A 4 -40.00 54.42 -9.91
C PHE A 4 -39.23 53.71 -8.80
N VAL A 5 -39.81 52.62 -8.30
CA VAL A 5 -39.15 51.69 -7.38
C VAL A 5 -38.58 50.55 -8.25
N PHE A 6 -37.25 50.47 -8.32
CA PHE A 6 -36.56 49.31 -8.92
C PHE A 6 -36.43 48.19 -7.88
N ALA A 7 -37.11 47.08 -8.11
CA ALA A 7 -36.92 45.88 -7.35
C ALA A 7 -35.78 45.07 -7.98
N LEU A 8 -34.63 44.97 -7.28
CA LEU A 8 -33.55 44.06 -7.64
C LEU A 8 -33.90 42.65 -7.15
N ALA A 9 -34.18 41.73 -8.09
CA ALA A 9 -34.31 40.30 -7.78
C ALA A 9 -32.92 39.68 -7.75
N PHE A 10 -32.42 39.28 -6.59
CA PHE A 10 -31.22 38.45 -6.45
C PHE A 10 -31.59 37.01 -6.73
N LEU A 11 -31.20 36.50 -7.90
CA LEU A 11 -31.20 35.08 -8.19
C LEU A 11 -29.98 34.45 -7.50
N GLY A 12 -30.19 33.82 -6.36
CA GLY A 12 -29.18 33.01 -5.67
C GLY A 12 -29.00 31.67 -6.43
N ALA A 13 -27.93 31.53 -7.20
CA ALA A 13 -27.56 30.23 -7.76
C ALA A 13 -27.00 29.35 -6.64
N ALA A 14 -27.80 28.37 -6.17
CA ALA A 14 -27.32 27.32 -5.29
C ALA A 14 -26.36 26.40 -6.07
N ILE A 15 -25.06 26.55 -5.84
CA ILE A 15 -24.05 25.59 -6.34
C ILE A 15 -24.23 24.34 -5.49
N ALA A 16 -24.89 23.32 -6.05
CA ALA A 16 -24.89 21.99 -5.49
C ALA A 16 -23.46 21.43 -5.66
N VAL A 17 -22.66 21.45 -4.60
CA VAL A 17 -21.43 20.67 -4.53
C VAL A 17 -21.85 19.20 -4.47
N ALA A 18 -21.92 18.54 -5.63
CA ALA A 18 -22.03 17.09 -5.69
C ALA A 18 -20.73 16.56 -5.10
N GLY A 19 -20.76 16.21 -3.80
CA GLY A 19 -19.71 15.46 -3.16
C GLY A 19 -19.55 14.16 -3.94
N ALA A 20 -18.46 14.00 -4.68
CA ALA A 20 -18.08 12.72 -5.23
C ALA A 20 -18.01 11.77 -4.03
N GLN A 21 -18.92 10.81 -3.98
CA GLN A 21 -18.91 9.76 -2.97
C GLN A 21 -17.67 8.94 -3.32
N ASP A 22 -16.59 9.13 -2.55
CA ASP A 22 -15.34 8.40 -2.73
C ASP A 22 -15.62 6.91 -2.60
N THR A 23 -15.82 6.26 -3.75
CA THR A 23 -16.07 4.82 -3.79
C THR A 23 -14.79 4.11 -3.37
N ILE A 24 -14.92 3.14 -2.47
CA ILE A 24 -13.81 2.28 -2.07
C ILE A 24 -13.30 1.55 -3.32
N PRO A 25 -12.02 1.69 -3.71
CA PRO A 25 -11.50 1.03 -4.88
C PRO A 25 -11.43 -0.49 -4.69
N ASP A 26 -11.76 -1.25 -5.73
CA ASP A 26 -11.53 -2.70 -5.76
C ASP A 26 -10.05 -2.95 -6.09
N LEU A 27 -9.32 -3.56 -5.15
CA LEU A 27 -7.90 -3.86 -5.30
C LEU A 27 -7.62 -5.35 -5.51
N LYS A 28 -8.63 -6.20 -5.65
CA LYS A 28 -8.44 -7.62 -5.94
C LYS A 28 -7.64 -7.83 -7.20
N GLY A 29 -6.81 -8.88 -7.22
CA GLY A 29 -5.97 -9.25 -8.35
C GLY A 29 -4.50 -9.32 -7.99
N THR A 30 -3.66 -9.44 -9.01
CA THR A 30 -2.22 -9.63 -8.86
C THR A 30 -1.49 -8.31 -9.04
N TRP A 31 -0.61 -8.02 -8.11
CA TRP A 31 0.24 -6.83 -8.07
C TRP A 31 1.70 -7.25 -8.07
N THR A 32 2.51 -6.65 -8.94
CA THR A 32 3.94 -6.95 -9.03
C THR A 32 4.76 -5.68 -8.97
N GLY A 33 5.95 -5.78 -8.38
CA GLY A 33 6.88 -4.65 -8.32
C GLY A 33 8.31 -5.09 -8.09
N LYS A 34 9.23 -4.25 -8.54
CA LYS A 34 10.67 -4.40 -8.35
C LYS A 34 11.21 -3.20 -7.59
N GLY A 35 12.18 -3.44 -6.75
CA GLY A 35 12.84 -2.39 -5.99
C GLY A 35 14.12 -2.86 -5.34
N LYS A 36 14.61 -2.05 -4.41
CA LYS A 36 15.77 -2.41 -3.59
C LYS A 36 15.34 -2.51 -2.13
N SER A 37 15.92 -3.46 -1.43
CA SER A 37 15.81 -3.61 0.01
C SER A 37 17.15 -3.39 0.68
N ILE A 38 17.13 -2.87 1.91
CA ILE A 38 18.27 -2.82 2.80
C ILE A 38 18.05 -3.78 3.95
N VAL A 39 19.04 -4.59 4.26
CA VAL A 39 18.94 -5.67 5.25
C VAL A 39 20.15 -5.66 6.16
N TYR A 40 19.92 -5.66 7.48
CA TYR A 40 20.88 -6.04 8.49
C TYR A 40 20.56 -7.43 9.04
N GLY A 41 21.60 -8.20 9.37
CA GLY A 41 21.45 -9.53 9.93
C GLY A 41 21.05 -10.59 8.93
N SER A 42 20.74 -11.79 9.40
CA SER A 42 20.29 -12.90 8.56
C SER A 42 18.96 -13.45 9.02
N HIS A 43 18.17 -13.89 8.06
CA HIS A 43 16.88 -14.53 8.22
C HIS A 43 16.79 -15.68 7.23
N PRO A 44 15.98 -16.72 7.43
CA PRO A 44 15.74 -17.75 6.39
C PRO A 44 15.39 -17.17 5.03
N HIS A 45 14.66 -16.05 5.01
CA HIS A 45 14.29 -15.32 3.80
C HIS A 45 15.32 -14.27 3.33
N HIS A 46 16.39 -14.04 4.11
CA HIS A 46 17.46 -13.07 3.82
C HIS A 46 18.83 -13.66 4.13
N PRO A 47 19.24 -14.74 3.44
CA PRO A 47 20.51 -15.40 3.70
C PRO A 47 21.70 -14.51 3.37
N GLY A 48 22.83 -14.75 4.04
CA GLY A 48 24.13 -14.20 3.67
C GLY A 48 24.72 -13.13 4.60
N LEU A 49 23.98 -12.67 5.61
CA LEU A 49 24.53 -11.91 6.76
C LEU A 49 24.31 -12.72 8.01
N GLN A 50 25.31 -12.77 8.88
CA GLN A 50 25.26 -13.62 10.07
C GLN A 50 24.96 -12.83 11.35
N THR A 51 25.27 -11.55 11.36
CA THR A 51 25.09 -10.70 12.54
C THR A 51 24.60 -9.31 12.16
N THR A 52 24.03 -8.58 13.12
CA THR A 52 23.67 -7.17 12.95
C THR A 52 24.89 -6.23 13.07
N ALA A 53 26.08 -6.75 13.39
CA ALA A 53 27.33 -6.00 13.40
C ALA A 53 27.97 -5.87 12.01
N ASP A 54 27.57 -6.73 11.08
CA ASP A 54 28.04 -6.65 9.70
C ASP A 54 27.41 -5.43 8.99
N PRO A 55 28.07 -4.83 7.98
CA PRO A 55 27.47 -3.76 7.20
C PRO A 55 26.14 -4.18 6.58
N PRO A 56 25.20 -3.25 6.39
CA PRO A 56 23.94 -3.57 5.76
C PRO A 56 24.16 -4.00 4.31
N ARG A 57 23.34 -4.93 3.88
CA ARG A 57 23.30 -5.38 2.49
C ARG A 57 22.16 -4.68 1.76
N VAL A 58 22.46 -4.15 0.58
CA VAL A 58 21.46 -3.66 -0.36
C VAL A 58 21.32 -4.66 -1.49
N GLY A 59 20.10 -5.11 -1.74
CA GLY A 59 19.78 -6.08 -2.79
C GLY A 59 18.53 -5.70 -3.57
N GLU A 60 18.42 -6.26 -4.77
CA GLU A 60 17.19 -6.14 -5.55
C GLU A 60 16.15 -7.14 -5.06
N ILE A 61 14.90 -6.73 -5.10
CA ILE A 61 13.74 -7.56 -4.77
C ILE A 61 12.69 -7.39 -5.86
N GLU A 62 12.09 -8.49 -6.26
CA GLU A 62 10.85 -8.51 -7.01
C GLU A 62 9.81 -9.22 -6.15
N ALA A 63 8.66 -8.57 -5.97
CA ALA A 63 7.60 -9.09 -5.11
C ALA A 63 6.27 -9.16 -5.88
N THR A 64 5.49 -10.18 -5.55
CA THR A 64 4.15 -10.39 -6.08
C THR A 64 3.17 -10.50 -4.91
N TYR A 65 2.07 -9.77 -4.99
CA TYR A 65 0.97 -9.81 -4.04
C TYR A 65 -0.31 -10.20 -4.79
N VAL A 66 -0.96 -11.26 -4.35
CA VAL A 66 -2.28 -11.64 -4.86
C VAL A 66 -3.30 -11.25 -3.80
N VAL A 67 -4.07 -10.18 -4.07
CA VAL A 67 -5.21 -9.80 -3.26
C VAL A 67 -6.35 -10.75 -3.62
N GLU A 68 -6.58 -11.76 -2.78
CA GLU A 68 -7.55 -12.83 -2.99
C GLU A 68 -8.97 -12.41 -2.64
N GLY A 69 -9.11 -11.50 -1.65
CA GLY A 69 -10.40 -11.04 -1.18
C GLY A 69 -10.38 -9.62 -0.67
N GLN A 70 -11.57 -9.01 -0.71
CA GLN A 70 -11.82 -7.68 -0.18
C GLN A 70 -13.24 -7.59 0.33
N GLU A 71 -13.41 -7.08 1.55
CA GLU A 71 -14.69 -6.73 2.15
C GLU A 71 -14.62 -5.28 2.64
N GLY A 72 -15.26 -4.39 1.90
CA GLY A 72 -15.14 -2.96 2.15
C GLY A 72 -13.68 -2.50 2.10
N ARG A 73 -13.14 -2.03 3.25
CA ARG A 73 -11.76 -1.56 3.38
C ARG A 73 -10.78 -2.65 3.86
N LEU A 74 -11.23 -3.86 4.09
CA LEU A 74 -10.40 -4.98 4.55
C LEU A 74 -10.02 -5.86 3.37
N LEU A 75 -8.72 -6.15 3.24
CA LEU A 75 -8.16 -6.93 2.15
C LEU A 75 -7.26 -8.02 2.72
N TRP A 76 -7.18 -9.15 2.01
CA TRP A 76 -6.30 -10.26 2.37
C TRP A 76 -5.82 -10.99 1.13
N GLY A 77 -4.73 -11.72 1.29
CA GLY A 77 -4.16 -12.48 0.19
C GLY A 77 -2.84 -13.14 0.55
N ARG A 78 -2.05 -13.40 -0.48
CA ARG A 78 -0.73 -14.02 -0.36
C ARG A 78 0.32 -13.24 -1.11
N SER A 79 1.50 -13.15 -0.50
CA SER A 79 2.70 -12.54 -1.10
C SER A 79 3.75 -13.60 -1.39
N SER A 80 4.59 -13.31 -2.38
CA SER A 80 5.83 -14.02 -2.67
C SER A 80 6.89 -13.05 -3.17
N SER A 81 8.15 -13.42 -3.05
CA SER A 81 9.26 -12.62 -3.56
C SER A 81 10.33 -13.51 -4.19
N THR A 82 11.24 -12.90 -4.95
CA THR A 82 12.40 -13.61 -5.52
C THR A 82 13.38 -14.11 -4.47
N VAL A 83 13.27 -13.64 -3.23
CA VAL A 83 14.13 -14.05 -2.12
C VAL A 83 13.54 -15.21 -1.35
N ALA A 84 12.22 -15.39 -1.41
CA ALA A 84 11.50 -16.45 -0.72
C ALA A 84 10.43 -17.06 -1.62
N ASP A 85 10.56 -18.34 -1.91
CA ASP A 85 9.56 -19.10 -2.70
C ASP A 85 8.31 -19.46 -1.87
N THR A 86 8.23 -18.96 -0.64
CA THR A 86 7.11 -19.19 0.26
C THR A 86 6.01 -18.17 0.01
N LYS A 87 4.78 -18.66 -0.09
CA LYS A 87 3.58 -17.81 -0.17
C LYS A 87 3.13 -17.47 1.25
N GLU A 88 3.38 -16.24 1.67
CA GLU A 88 3.00 -15.77 3.00
C GLU A 88 1.65 -15.06 2.98
N PRO A 89 0.78 -15.29 3.97
CA PRO A 89 -0.47 -14.58 4.09
C PRO A 89 -0.21 -13.13 4.51
N PHE A 90 -1.02 -12.21 3.99
CA PHE A 90 -1.05 -10.83 4.46
C PHE A 90 -2.48 -10.34 4.67
N THR A 91 -2.61 -9.32 5.49
CA THR A 91 -3.85 -8.58 5.70
C THR A 91 -3.59 -7.09 5.57
N TRP A 92 -4.49 -6.38 4.87
CA TRP A 92 -4.43 -4.94 4.69
C TRP A 92 -5.75 -4.28 5.11
N ALA A 93 -5.65 -3.07 5.62
CA ALA A 93 -6.80 -2.23 5.94
C ALA A 93 -6.62 -0.85 5.30
N MET A 94 -7.55 -0.47 4.44
CA MET A 94 -7.58 0.84 3.81
C MET A 94 -8.15 1.88 4.79
N THR A 95 -7.51 3.02 4.88
CA THR A 95 -7.97 4.15 5.70
C THR A 95 -9.16 4.87 5.07
N SER A 96 -9.74 5.82 5.79
CA SER A 96 -10.94 6.54 5.35
C SER A 96 -10.73 7.42 4.11
N ASP A 97 -9.47 7.73 3.78
CA ASP A 97 -9.11 8.50 2.58
C ASP A 97 -9.16 7.68 1.27
N ASN A 98 -9.46 6.38 1.36
CA ASN A 98 -9.47 5.42 0.25
C ASN A 98 -8.16 5.34 -0.56
N ARG A 99 -7.04 5.79 0.03
CA ARG A 99 -5.71 5.83 -0.60
C ARG A 99 -4.61 5.23 0.25
N SER A 100 -4.65 5.45 1.54
CA SER A 100 -3.66 4.93 2.48
C SER A 100 -4.09 3.56 2.98
N ILE A 101 -3.15 2.62 3.02
CA ILE A 101 -3.40 1.25 3.47
C ILE A 101 -2.31 0.89 4.47
N VAL A 102 -2.70 0.33 5.58
CA VAL A 102 -1.80 -0.29 6.55
C VAL A 102 -2.01 -1.79 6.54
N GLY A 103 -0.99 -2.54 6.82
CA GLY A 103 -1.12 -3.99 6.84
C GLY A 103 0.02 -4.69 7.54
N ALA A 104 -0.12 -6.00 7.63
CA ALA A 104 0.87 -6.88 8.23
C ALA A 104 0.90 -8.23 7.51
N ASP A 105 2.03 -8.90 7.60
CA ASP A 105 2.22 -10.33 7.39
C ASP A 105 2.76 -10.97 8.68
N LEU A 106 3.36 -12.14 8.57
CA LEU A 106 3.89 -12.87 9.73
C LEU A 106 5.09 -12.19 10.37
N ASP A 107 5.85 -11.40 9.61
CA ASP A 107 7.16 -10.90 10.00
C ASP A 107 7.22 -9.37 10.10
N GLY A 108 6.33 -8.64 9.42
CA GLY A 108 6.46 -7.21 9.32
C GLY A 108 5.18 -6.44 9.01
N TYR A 109 5.38 -5.19 8.62
CA TYR A 109 4.30 -4.24 8.43
C TYR A 109 4.41 -3.55 7.07
N PHE A 110 3.24 -3.22 6.53
CA PHE A 110 3.09 -2.49 5.28
C PHE A 110 2.55 -1.08 5.53
N LEU A 111 3.13 -0.14 4.81
CA LEU A 111 2.56 1.19 4.57
C LEU A 111 2.41 1.32 3.05
N ILE A 112 1.20 1.49 2.58
CA ILE A 112 0.91 1.50 1.14
C ILE A 112 0.12 2.76 0.81
N THR A 113 0.48 3.40 -0.29
CA THR A 113 -0.26 4.54 -0.85
C THR A 113 -0.73 4.21 -2.25
N LEU A 114 -2.03 4.21 -2.47
CA LEU A 114 -2.62 4.04 -3.79
C LEU A 114 -2.40 5.32 -4.62
N ILE A 115 -1.65 5.22 -5.70
CA ILE A 115 -1.34 6.34 -6.59
C ILE A 115 -2.42 6.47 -7.67
N THR A 116 -2.80 5.33 -8.26
CA THR A 116 -3.93 5.17 -9.20
C THR A 116 -4.62 3.86 -8.89
N PRO A 117 -5.79 3.55 -9.47
CA PRO A 117 -6.46 2.25 -9.28
C PRO A 117 -5.59 1.03 -9.62
N ASP A 118 -4.54 1.21 -10.44
CA ASP A 118 -3.67 0.14 -10.91
C ASP A 118 -2.20 0.32 -10.50
N ARG A 119 -1.88 1.30 -9.65
CA ARG A 119 -0.51 1.56 -9.18
C ARG A 119 -0.52 2.01 -7.73
N MET A 120 0.36 1.41 -6.93
CA MET A 120 0.60 1.79 -5.54
C MET A 120 2.08 1.88 -5.24
N GLU A 121 2.46 2.73 -4.28
CA GLU A 121 3.73 2.66 -3.60
C GLU A 121 3.55 1.79 -2.36
N LYS A 122 4.40 0.77 -2.21
CA LYS A 122 4.39 -0.12 -1.07
C LYS A 122 5.73 -0.03 -0.34
N CYS A 123 5.69 0.36 0.92
CA CYS A 123 6.78 0.23 1.86
C CYS A 123 6.54 -0.96 2.78
N TYR A 124 7.61 -1.68 3.08
CA TYR A 124 7.61 -2.81 4.02
C TYR A 124 8.75 -2.64 5.00
N VAL A 125 8.46 -2.88 6.24
CA VAL A 125 9.45 -2.91 7.33
C VAL A 125 9.25 -4.16 8.16
N HIS A 126 10.37 -4.74 8.55
CA HIS A 126 10.41 -5.91 9.40
C HIS A 126 11.57 -5.75 10.39
N ASN A 127 11.32 -6.04 11.63
CA ASN A 127 12.30 -5.89 12.72
C ASN A 127 12.56 -7.21 13.46
N GLY A 128 12.59 -8.30 12.75
CA GLY A 128 12.92 -9.64 13.18
C GLY A 128 12.68 -9.99 14.64
N THR A 129 11.62 -10.74 14.89
CA THR A 129 11.46 -11.41 16.17
C THR A 129 12.26 -12.70 16.16
N SER A 130 12.90 -13.06 17.31
CA SER A 130 13.71 -14.27 17.52
C SER A 130 13.14 -15.52 16.82
N PRO A 131 13.99 -16.42 16.23
CA PRO A 131 15.46 -16.48 16.39
C PRO A 131 16.25 -15.76 15.29
N SER A 132 15.60 -15.24 14.31
CA SER A 132 16.22 -14.61 13.15
C SER A 132 16.15 -13.09 13.28
N ARG A 133 17.30 -12.48 13.49
CA ARG A 133 17.42 -11.06 13.77
C ARG A 133 17.79 -10.28 12.50
N SER A 134 16.93 -10.27 11.51
CA SER A 134 17.10 -9.32 10.41
C SER A 134 16.24 -8.09 10.64
N VAL A 135 16.72 -6.96 10.17
CA VAL A 135 15.97 -5.72 10.06
C VAL A 135 15.94 -5.36 8.60
N VAL A 136 14.75 -5.18 8.05
CA VAL A 136 14.54 -4.95 6.61
C VAL A 136 13.73 -3.69 6.41
N ALA A 137 14.11 -2.92 5.40
CA ALA A 137 13.27 -1.86 4.87
C ALA A 137 13.33 -1.85 3.34
N THR A 138 12.18 -1.64 2.71
CA THR A 138 12.06 -1.46 1.27
C THR A 138 10.87 -0.59 0.94
N CYS A 139 10.99 0.26 -0.08
CA CYS A 139 9.85 0.94 -0.70
C CYS A 139 9.98 0.82 -2.21
N HIS A 140 8.91 0.44 -2.89
CA HIS A 140 8.88 0.36 -4.34
C HIS A 140 7.45 0.46 -4.88
N PHE A 141 7.34 0.76 -6.17
CA PHE A 141 6.04 0.78 -6.84
C PHE A 141 5.61 -0.63 -7.21
N MET A 142 4.33 -0.88 -7.02
CA MET A 142 3.62 -2.08 -7.46
C MET A 142 2.62 -1.68 -8.54
N ASN A 143 2.51 -2.47 -9.58
CA ASN A 143 1.52 -2.29 -10.63
C ASN A 143 0.61 -3.52 -10.68
N ARG A 144 -0.68 -3.28 -10.92
CA ARG A 144 -1.64 -4.36 -11.11
C ARG A 144 -1.39 -5.02 -12.46
N LEU A 145 -1.30 -6.34 -12.47
CA LEU A 145 -1.33 -7.12 -13.71
C LEU A 145 -2.75 -7.10 -14.28
N LYS A 146 -2.87 -6.69 -15.52
CA LYS A 146 -4.15 -6.82 -16.25
C LYS A 146 -4.36 -8.30 -16.59
N PRO A 147 -5.60 -8.80 -16.47
CA PRO A 147 -5.95 -10.15 -16.86
C PRO A 147 -5.72 -10.37 -18.36
#